data_3f4be9516b50052ac16227e9518b19db
#
_entry.id   3f4be9516b50052ac16227e9518b19db
#
_cell.length_a   1.000
_cell.length_b   1.000
_cell.length_c   1.000
_cell.angle_alpha   90.00
_cell.angle_beta   90.00
_cell.angle_gamma   90.00
#
_symmetry.space_group_name_H-M   'P 1'
#
loop_
_entity.id
_entity.type
_entity.pdbx_description
1 polymer ?
#
loop_
_entity_poly.entity_id
_entity_poly.type
_entity_poly.pdbx_seq_one_letter_code
_entity_poly.pdbx_strand_id
1 'polypeptide(L)'
;MRPNFLVIMTDQERYPPPYESEAVAAFRRTLAGHERLRDGGAHGAVELHRHYAASTACVPSRTSLFTGHYPSLHGAAQTDGLAKSAGDPRVSWLDPSTVPTMGDWFRAAGYRTEYRGKWHISHADLFATGTHESLRTVDRKGTVDAVAVDAYRRTSRLEPWGFAGWIGREPHGAYLGDTGLVRDPLFAQQADELFADLRDEERPWLSVISLVNPHDIAFSTLQDNFGFPVPDDAVPEVDAAPSQADALDDRPQVQQQFHDVWPQMLIPQPTDATYRRFYYWLHALADRAITTVLDALDAHGHGDDTIVVFTSDHGEMLGAHGGLQQKWYQAYDESIHVPFVVRGPGIAPAPAGVDIATSHVDVLPTLLGLAGIDETIAATVVGEDHVEVHPLVGRDLSALLRGETTVDAVDAPVYFMADDDISRGDRQRNLLTGEPYEAVAGPARVESVLARIASGPGGAPELWKLTRYFTELGEDGDWPEEWELHNLARDPEERTNLAAHPGSDPVPELHQMQAVLDLTRDRKRLTPRFTPRG
;
A
#
# COMPACT_ATOMS: atom_id res chain seq x y z
N MET A 1 25.65 4.95 -17.31
CA MET A 1 24.30 5.26 -17.81
C MET A 1 23.37 5.20 -16.60
N ARG A 2 22.37 6.06 -16.47
CA ARG A 2 21.38 5.93 -15.38
C ARG A 2 20.48 4.74 -15.67
N PRO A 3 20.11 3.92 -14.67
CA PRO A 3 19.23 2.77 -14.88
C PRO A 3 17.80 3.23 -15.19
N ASN A 4 17.04 2.37 -15.88
CA ASN A 4 15.59 2.46 -15.94
C ASN A 4 14.97 1.91 -14.65
N PHE A 5 13.73 2.27 -14.36
CA PHE A 5 12.98 1.77 -13.21
C PHE A 5 11.61 1.24 -13.62
N LEU A 6 11.29 0.06 -13.14
CA LEU A 6 9.96 -0.52 -13.22
C LEU A 6 9.44 -0.76 -11.80
N VAL A 7 8.40 -0.04 -11.40
CA VAL A 7 7.70 -0.28 -10.13
C VAL A 7 6.47 -1.12 -10.42
N ILE A 8 6.40 -2.33 -9.90
CA ILE A 8 5.22 -3.21 -9.94
C ILE A 8 4.56 -3.16 -8.57
N MET A 9 3.27 -2.86 -8.54
CA MET A 9 2.48 -2.81 -7.30
C MET A 9 1.27 -3.72 -7.40
N THR A 10 0.98 -4.41 -6.30
CA THR A 10 -0.32 -5.02 -6.03
C THR A 10 -1.14 -4.13 -5.10
N ASP A 11 -2.42 -4.43 -4.91
CA ASP A 11 -3.29 -3.76 -3.95
C ASP A 11 -3.79 -4.78 -2.93
N GLN A 12 -3.57 -4.51 -1.65
CA GLN A 12 -4.03 -5.33 -0.54
C GLN A 12 -3.27 -6.68 -0.38
N GLU A 13 -2.03 -6.77 -0.87
CA GLU A 13 -1.18 -7.95 -0.66
C GLU A 13 -0.34 -7.81 0.62
N ARG A 14 -0.64 -8.67 1.62
CA ARG A 14 0.15 -8.72 2.86
C ARG A 14 1.42 -9.53 2.69
N TYR A 15 2.44 -9.22 3.49
CA TYR A 15 3.59 -10.09 3.69
C TYR A 15 3.16 -11.43 4.32
N PRO A 16 3.82 -12.57 4.03
CA PRO A 16 3.51 -13.86 4.64
C PRO A 16 3.53 -13.78 6.18
N PRO A 17 2.41 -14.10 6.87
CA PRO A 17 2.39 -14.05 8.32
C PRO A 17 3.17 -15.24 8.92
N PRO A 18 3.67 -15.13 10.17
CA PRO A 18 4.49 -16.16 10.80
C PRO A 18 3.75 -17.50 11.02
N TYR A 19 2.43 -17.49 10.99
CA TYR A 19 1.57 -18.68 11.13
C TYR A 19 1.16 -19.31 9.79
N GLU A 20 1.73 -18.84 8.66
CA GLU A 20 1.41 -19.44 7.36
C GLU A 20 1.84 -20.90 7.30
N SER A 21 0.93 -21.81 6.89
CA SER A 21 1.24 -23.22 6.81
C SER A 21 2.25 -23.55 5.70
N GLU A 22 2.99 -24.66 5.85
CA GLU A 22 3.93 -25.10 4.80
C GLU A 22 3.22 -25.38 3.47
N ALA A 23 1.96 -25.80 3.47
CA ALA A 23 1.18 -26.00 2.24
C ALA A 23 0.95 -24.67 1.50
N VAL A 24 0.63 -23.60 2.23
CA VAL A 24 0.45 -22.26 1.65
C VAL A 24 1.81 -21.68 1.23
N ALA A 25 2.85 -21.84 2.03
CA ALA A 25 4.20 -21.44 1.65
C ALA A 25 4.69 -22.17 0.38
N ALA A 26 4.38 -23.48 0.25
CA ALA A 26 4.67 -24.23 -0.96
C ALA A 26 3.90 -23.71 -2.17
N PHE A 27 2.63 -23.36 -2.00
CA PHE A 27 1.83 -22.73 -3.05
C PHE A 27 2.44 -21.38 -3.48
N ARG A 28 2.86 -20.52 -2.54
CA ARG A 28 3.51 -19.24 -2.86
C ARG A 28 4.76 -19.42 -3.72
N ARG A 29 5.56 -20.47 -3.45
CA ARG A 29 6.72 -20.82 -4.30
C ARG A 29 6.35 -21.27 -5.72
N THR A 30 5.09 -21.53 -6.02
CA THR A 30 4.62 -21.79 -7.40
C THR A 30 4.27 -20.53 -8.16
N LEU A 31 4.23 -19.37 -7.50
CA LEU A 31 3.94 -18.06 -8.11
C LEU A 31 5.18 -17.57 -8.88
N ALA A 32 5.21 -17.87 -10.16
CA ALA A 32 6.39 -17.70 -11.01
C ALA A 32 6.86 -16.24 -11.13
N GLY A 33 5.93 -15.28 -11.15
CA GLY A 33 6.23 -13.86 -11.19
C GLY A 33 6.93 -13.39 -9.91
N HIS A 34 6.38 -13.77 -8.74
CA HIS A 34 6.97 -13.45 -7.44
C HIS A 34 8.35 -14.12 -7.25
N GLU A 35 8.50 -15.38 -7.66
CA GLU A 35 9.79 -16.05 -7.59
C GLU A 35 10.83 -15.38 -8.49
N ARG A 36 10.46 -14.97 -9.71
CA ARG A 36 11.37 -14.20 -10.59
C ARG A 36 11.79 -12.87 -10.01
N LEU A 37 10.92 -12.19 -9.26
CA LEU A 37 11.28 -10.94 -8.57
C LEU A 37 12.38 -11.18 -7.54
N ARG A 38 12.35 -12.31 -6.82
CA ARG A 38 13.32 -12.68 -5.78
C ARG A 38 14.61 -13.29 -6.34
N ASP A 39 14.55 -13.94 -7.48
CA ASP A 39 15.72 -14.65 -8.06
C ASP A 39 16.81 -13.68 -8.56
N GLY A 40 16.46 -12.47 -8.95
CA GLY A 40 17.44 -11.49 -9.45
C GLY A 40 18.05 -11.83 -10.81
N GLY A 41 17.95 -13.06 -11.29
CA GLY A 41 18.46 -13.50 -12.59
C GLY A 41 19.97 -13.30 -12.75
N ALA A 42 20.39 -12.57 -13.79
CA ALA A 42 21.81 -12.23 -14.04
C ALA A 42 22.34 -11.12 -13.11
N HIS A 43 21.45 -10.47 -12.36
CA HIS A 43 21.76 -9.38 -11.44
C HIS A 43 21.45 -9.79 -9.99
N GLY A 44 21.65 -8.91 -9.02
CA GLY A 44 21.25 -9.15 -7.64
C GLY A 44 19.76 -8.88 -7.41
N ALA A 45 19.24 -9.49 -6.34
CA ALA A 45 17.95 -9.16 -5.75
C ALA A 45 18.08 -9.07 -4.24
N VAL A 46 17.30 -8.15 -3.65
CA VAL A 46 17.18 -7.94 -2.21
C VAL A 46 15.70 -7.90 -1.85
N GLU A 47 15.26 -8.78 -0.97
CA GLU A 47 13.98 -8.70 -0.29
C GLU A 47 14.18 -8.06 1.09
N LEU A 48 13.45 -6.98 1.39
CA LEU A 48 13.44 -6.38 2.72
C LEU A 48 12.29 -7.02 3.52
N HIS A 49 12.64 -7.84 4.51
CA HIS A 49 11.68 -8.70 5.21
C HIS A 49 10.67 -7.94 6.09
N ARG A 50 10.90 -6.65 6.37
CA ARG A 50 10.04 -5.84 7.25
C ARG A 50 9.77 -4.49 6.62
N HIS A 51 9.05 -4.51 5.49
CA HIS A 51 8.61 -3.29 4.84
C HIS A 51 7.16 -2.98 5.19
N TYR A 52 6.92 -1.75 5.62
CA TYR A 52 5.62 -1.34 6.16
C TYR A 52 5.00 -0.22 5.32
N ALA A 53 3.69 -0.32 5.11
CA ALA A 53 2.91 0.80 4.61
C ALA A 53 3.07 2.01 5.54
N ALA A 54 3.10 3.21 4.99
CA ALA A 54 3.19 4.44 5.79
C ALA A 54 1.83 4.88 6.33
N SER A 55 0.77 4.43 5.69
CA SER A 55 -0.63 4.69 6.04
C SER A 55 -1.55 3.59 5.49
N THR A 56 -2.80 3.59 5.91
CA THR A 56 -3.93 2.86 5.33
C THR A 56 -5.15 3.81 5.19
N ALA A 57 -6.09 3.61 4.25
CA ALA A 57 -6.10 2.56 3.25
C ALA A 57 -5.40 2.96 1.94
N CYS A 58 -5.99 2.60 0.77
CA CYS A 58 -5.34 2.75 -0.54
C CYS A 58 -4.91 4.19 -0.83
N VAL A 59 -5.81 5.19 -0.73
CA VAL A 59 -5.51 6.60 -1.06
C VAL A 59 -4.36 7.14 -0.19
N PRO A 60 -4.40 7.12 1.15
CA PRO A 60 -3.32 7.65 1.97
C PRO A 60 -2.02 6.84 1.83
N SER A 61 -2.09 5.52 1.69
CA SER A 61 -0.90 4.70 1.50
C SER A 61 -0.20 4.98 0.17
N ARG A 62 -0.95 4.95 -0.94
CA ARG A 62 -0.42 5.24 -2.28
C ARG A 62 0.16 6.64 -2.34
N THR A 63 -0.56 7.64 -1.83
CA THR A 63 -0.06 9.01 -1.80
C THR A 63 1.25 9.11 -1.02
N SER A 64 1.35 8.43 0.13
CA SER A 64 2.59 8.42 0.93
C SER A 64 3.76 7.76 0.20
N LEU A 65 3.52 6.64 -0.49
CA LEU A 65 4.55 5.96 -1.29
C LEU A 65 5.05 6.84 -2.44
N PHE A 66 4.14 7.51 -3.16
CA PHE A 66 4.50 8.31 -4.32
C PHE A 66 5.07 9.68 -3.97
N THR A 67 4.76 10.26 -2.82
CA THR A 67 5.28 11.56 -2.40
C THR A 67 6.47 11.48 -1.44
N GLY A 68 6.71 10.31 -0.80
CA GLY A 68 7.71 10.15 0.27
C GLY A 68 7.34 10.87 1.56
N HIS A 69 6.04 11.22 1.75
CA HIS A 69 5.52 11.96 2.89
C HIS A 69 4.27 11.32 3.48
N TYR A 70 3.87 11.74 4.67
CA TYR A 70 2.69 11.25 5.38
C TYR A 70 1.44 12.09 5.09
N PRO A 71 0.22 11.56 5.37
CA PRO A 71 -1.04 12.28 5.21
C PRO A 71 -1.08 13.66 5.85
N SER A 72 -0.35 13.87 6.94
CA SER A 72 -0.23 15.17 7.61
C SER A 72 0.32 16.30 6.72
N LEU A 73 1.10 15.97 5.67
CA LEU A 73 1.61 16.95 4.71
C LEU A 73 0.80 16.94 3.41
N HIS A 74 0.59 15.77 2.80
CA HIS A 74 -0.05 15.72 1.48
C HIS A 74 -1.59 15.82 1.53
N GLY A 75 -2.21 15.68 2.71
CA GLY A 75 -3.64 15.91 2.94
C GLY A 75 -4.58 14.81 2.43
N ALA A 76 -4.13 13.88 1.58
CA ALA A 76 -4.94 12.78 1.07
C ALA A 76 -5.02 11.66 2.14
N ALA A 77 -5.84 11.87 3.16
CA ALA A 77 -5.95 11.03 4.35
C ALA A 77 -7.17 10.11 4.35
N GLN A 78 -8.09 10.25 3.39
CA GLN A 78 -9.36 9.54 3.35
C GLN A 78 -9.53 8.82 2.02
N THR A 79 -10.01 7.59 2.08
CA THR A 79 -10.33 6.76 0.90
C THR A 79 -11.81 6.89 0.57
N ASP A 80 -12.15 7.15 -0.69
CA ASP A 80 -13.51 7.05 -1.20
C ASP A 80 -13.94 5.59 -1.39
N GLY A 81 -15.19 5.34 -1.63
CA GLY A 81 -15.73 3.99 -1.87
C GLY A 81 -17.05 3.75 -1.15
N LEU A 82 -17.06 3.06 -0.02
CA LEU A 82 -18.28 2.62 0.65
C LEU A 82 -19.14 3.80 1.17
N ALA A 83 -18.71 4.41 2.26
CA ALA A 83 -19.46 5.51 2.88
C ALA A 83 -19.24 6.85 2.20
N LYS A 84 -18.13 7.02 1.47
CA LYS A 84 -17.73 8.30 0.87
C LYS A 84 -17.75 8.22 -0.66
N SER A 85 -18.39 9.19 -1.31
CA SER A 85 -18.18 9.38 -2.75
C SER A 85 -16.85 10.06 -3.02
N ALA A 86 -16.33 9.97 -4.24
CA ALA A 86 -15.15 10.71 -4.66
C ALA A 86 -15.29 12.24 -4.52
N GLY A 87 -16.52 12.76 -4.38
CA GLY A 87 -16.85 14.16 -4.15
C GLY A 87 -17.23 14.48 -2.70
N ASP A 88 -17.15 13.54 -1.77
CA ASP A 88 -17.38 13.79 -0.35
C ASP A 88 -16.38 14.84 0.16
N PRO A 89 -16.82 15.88 0.90
CA PRO A 89 -15.92 16.90 1.43
C PRO A 89 -14.81 16.40 2.35
N ARG A 90 -14.94 15.18 2.89
CA ARG A 90 -13.90 14.53 3.70
C ARG A 90 -12.78 13.95 2.86
N VAL A 91 -13.05 13.64 1.59
CA VAL A 91 -12.04 13.10 0.68
C VAL A 91 -11.24 14.25 0.08
N SER A 92 -10.01 14.38 0.54
CA SER A 92 -9.05 15.33 -0.02
C SER A 92 -8.12 14.58 -0.96
N TRP A 93 -8.20 14.89 -2.25
CA TRP A 93 -7.31 14.37 -3.25
C TRP A 93 -6.00 15.15 -3.29
N LEU A 94 -4.89 14.51 -3.69
CA LEU A 94 -3.63 15.20 -3.89
C LEU A 94 -3.77 16.24 -5.00
N ASP A 95 -3.60 17.51 -4.67
CA ASP A 95 -3.52 18.58 -5.66
C ASP A 95 -2.18 18.54 -6.38
N PRO A 96 -2.16 18.63 -7.73
CA PRO A 96 -0.95 18.47 -8.52
C PRO A 96 0.11 19.55 -8.31
N SER A 97 -0.29 20.72 -7.76
CA SER A 97 0.62 21.84 -7.52
C SER A 97 1.14 21.90 -6.07
N THR A 98 0.80 20.93 -5.24
CA THR A 98 1.19 20.95 -3.82
C THR A 98 2.42 20.10 -3.56
N VAL A 99 2.24 18.86 -3.11
CA VAL A 99 3.35 17.94 -2.80
C VAL A 99 3.71 17.15 -4.06
N PRO A 100 4.96 17.23 -4.55
CA PRO A 100 5.37 16.55 -5.76
C PRO A 100 5.39 15.02 -5.58
N THR A 101 5.03 14.32 -6.65
CA THR A 101 5.08 12.87 -6.70
C THR A 101 6.42 12.35 -7.20
N MET A 102 6.64 11.04 -7.09
CA MET A 102 7.76 10.32 -7.71
C MET A 102 7.91 10.66 -9.21
N GLY A 103 6.80 10.82 -9.93
CA GLY A 103 6.80 11.22 -11.35
C GLY A 103 7.44 12.58 -11.57
N ASP A 104 7.11 13.57 -10.73
CA ASP A 104 7.64 14.93 -10.82
C ASP A 104 9.15 14.96 -10.53
N TRP A 105 9.59 14.27 -9.47
CA TRP A 105 11.00 14.15 -9.12
C TRP A 105 11.84 13.53 -10.23
N PHE A 106 11.35 12.46 -10.86
CA PHE A 106 12.06 11.79 -11.94
C PHE A 106 12.06 12.60 -13.23
N ARG A 107 10.96 13.29 -13.55
CA ARG A 107 10.92 14.23 -14.68
C ARG A 107 11.89 15.39 -14.52
N ALA A 108 11.98 15.96 -13.32
CA ALA A 108 12.96 17.00 -13.01
C ALA A 108 14.41 16.54 -13.26
N ALA A 109 14.66 15.24 -13.13
CA ALA A 109 15.96 14.61 -13.42
C ALA A 109 16.12 14.15 -14.89
N GLY A 110 15.15 14.40 -15.76
CA GLY A 110 15.20 14.10 -17.19
C GLY A 110 14.72 12.70 -17.59
N TYR A 111 14.04 11.99 -16.72
CA TYR A 111 13.41 10.70 -17.03
C TYR A 111 12.12 10.88 -17.83
N ARG A 112 11.80 9.90 -18.68
CA ARG A 112 10.45 9.67 -19.18
C ARG A 112 9.68 8.89 -18.11
N THR A 113 8.46 9.33 -17.73
CA THR A 113 7.68 8.76 -16.65
C THR A 113 6.32 8.29 -17.15
N GLU A 114 6.00 7.03 -16.91
CA GLU A 114 4.82 6.35 -17.44
C GLU A 114 4.04 5.62 -16.32
N TYR A 115 2.72 5.57 -16.44
CA TYR A 115 1.86 4.88 -15.47
C TYR A 115 0.80 4.03 -16.15
N ARG A 116 0.62 2.79 -15.67
CA ARG A 116 -0.47 1.89 -16.08
C ARG A 116 -1.11 1.29 -14.83
N GLY A 117 -2.44 1.18 -14.83
CA GLY A 117 -3.15 0.51 -13.76
C GLY A 117 -3.81 1.44 -12.75
N LYS A 118 -4.07 0.94 -11.53
CA LYS A 118 -4.77 1.65 -10.45
C LYS A 118 -3.93 2.81 -9.93
N TRP A 119 -4.48 4.02 -10.00
CA TRP A 119 -3.83 5.25 -9.52
C TRP A 119 -4.27 5.61 -8.10
N HIS A 120 -5.51 5.97 -7.92
CA HIS A 120 -6.20 6.21 -6.64
C HIS A 120 -5.52 7.21 -5.69
N ILE A 121 -4.90 8.26 -6.23
CA ILE A 121 -4.25 9.35 -5.50
C ILE A 121 -4.96 10.68 -5.75
N SER A 122 -5.58 10.79 -6.90
CA SER A 122 -6.35 11.95 -7.34
C SER A 122 -7.57 11.50 -8.13
N HIS A 123 -8.55 12.39 -8.26
CA HIS A 123 -9.72 12.15 -9.09
C HIS A 123 -9.38 12.42 -10.57
N ALA A 124 -8.76 11.44 -11.25
CA ALA A 124 -8.25 11.58 -12.61
C ALA A 124 -9.24 11.13 -13.70
N ASP A 125 -10.41 10.60 -13.35
CA ASP A 125 -11.38 10.09 -14.32
C ASP A 125 -11.88 11.16 -15.29
N LEU A 126 -12.14 10.74 -16.53
CA LEU A 126 -12.94 11.49 -17.47
C LEU A 126 -14.42 11.20 -17.24
N PHE A 127 -15.25 12.22 -17.37
CA PHE A 127 -16.72 12.08 -17.27
C PHE A 127 -17.36 12.02 -18.66
N ALA A 128 -18.39 11.20 -18.78
CA ALA A 128 -19.28 11.28 -19.91
C ALA A 128 -19.96 12.66 -19.96
N THR A 129 -19.95 13.32 -21.10
CA THR A 129 -20.39 14.71 -21.25
C THR A 129 -21.79 14.94 -20.69
N GLY A 130 -21.92 15.91 -19.78
CA GLY A 130 -23.19 16.29 -19.14
C GLY A 130 -23.64 15.34 -18.03
N THR A 131 -22.75 14.45 -17.55
CA THR A 131 -23.04 13.52 -16.46
C THR A 131 -21.95 13.56 -15.39
N HIS A 132 -22.19 12.88 -14.26
CA HIS A 132 -21.19 12.58 -13.23
C HIS A 132 -20.69 11.13 -13.33
N GLU A 133 -20.93 10.46 -14.47
CA GLU A 133 -20.49 9.08 -14.68
C GLU A 133 -19.09 9.07 -15.29
N SER A 134 -18.15 8.39 -14.64
CA SER A 134 -16.80 8.18 -15.18
C SER A 134 -16.86 7.40 -16.50
N LEU A 135 -16.08 7.85 -17.48
CA LEU A 135 -16.01 7.25 -18.80
C LEU A 135 -15.37 5.86 -18.72
N ARG A 136 -16.16 4.82 -18.98
CA ARG A 136 -15.71 3.43 -18.93
C ARG A 136 -14.88 3.09 -20.17
N THR A 137 -13.74 2.46 -19.97
CA THR A 137 -12.88 1.92 -21.02
C THR A 137 -13.05 0.42 -21.24
N VAL A 138 -13.78 -0.25 -20.33
CA VAL A 138 -14.01 -1.70 -20.37
C VAL A 138 -15.45 -2.00 -19.97
N ASP A 139 -16.10 -2.93 -20.67
CA ASP A 139 -17.43 -3.42 -20.32
C ASP A 139 -17.36 -4.58 -19.29
N ARG A 140 -18.54 -5.11 -18.88
CA ARG A 140 -18.63 -6.23 -17.92
C ARG A 140 -18.01 -7.55 -18.43
N LYS A 141 -17.72 -7.66 -19.70
CA LYS A 141 -17.15 -8.86 -20.34
C LYS A 141 -15.65 -8.72 -20.61
N GLY A 142 -15.05 -7.59 -20.22
CA GLY A 142 -13.65 -7.29 -20.53
C GLY A 142 -13.44 -6.72 -21.94
N THR A 143 -14.52 -6.36 -22.67
CA THR A 143 -14.38 -5.77 -24.00
C THR A 143 -13.94 -4.32 -23.88
N VAL A 144 -12.82 -3.99 -24.54
CA VAL A 144 -12.23 -2.65 -24.50
C VAL A 144 -12.99 -1.70 -25.44
N ASP A 145 -13.37 -0.53 -24.95
CA ASP A 145 -13.85 0.59 -25.75
C ASP A 145 -12.66 1.42 -26.26
N ALA A 146 -12.27 1.18 -27.51
CA ALA A 146 -11.13 1.85 -28.13
C ALA A 146 -11.29 3.38 -28.20
N VAL A 147 -12.52 3.90 -28.32
CA VAL A 147 -12.79 5.34 -28.37
C VAL A 147 -12.55 5.98 -27.00
N ALA A 148 -13.02 5.33 -25.94
CA ALA A 148 -12.80 5.78 -24.57
C ALA A 148 -11.30 5.69 -24.19
N VAL A 149 -10.61 4.62 -24.56
CA VAL A 149 -9.16 4.46 -24.38
C VAL A 149 -8.39 5.59 -25.07
N ASP A 150 -8.72 5.89 -26.34
CA ASP A 150 -8.09 6.98 -27.09
C ASP A 150 -8.35 8.36 -26.44
N ALA A 151 -9.53 8.57 -25.86
CA ALA A 151 -9.83 9.79 -25.12
C ALA A 151 -8.91 9.96 -23.88
N TYR A 152 -8.67 8.91 -23.09
CA TYR A 152 -7.72 8.93 -21.98
C TYR A 152 -6.28 9.16 -22.44
N ARG A 153 -5.83 8.48 -23.51
CA ARG A 153 -4.48 8.66 -24.09
C ARG A 153 -4.25 10.12 -24.50
N ARG A 154 -5.20 10.74 -25.18
CA ARG A 154 -5.07 12.14 -25.66
C ARG A 154 -5.13 13.17 -24.55
N THR A 155 -5.82 12.91 -23.46
CA THR A 155 -5.98 13.87 -22.36
C THR A 155 -4.89 13.79 -21.32
N SER A 156 -4.09 12.72 -21.33
CA SER A 156 -2.94 12.54 -20.43
C SER A 156 -3.25 12.92 -18.98
N ARG A 157 -4.26 12.27 -18.39
CA ARG A 157 -4.88 12.70 -17.12
C ARG A 157 -3.94 12.75 -15.92
N LEU A 158 -2.82 12.02 -15.93
CA LEU A 158 -1.83 12.06 -14.86
C LEU A 158 -0.63 12.98 -15.15
N GLU A 159 -0.63 13.68 -16.26
CA GLU A 159 0.44 14.64 -16.60
C GLU A 159 0.70 15.66 -15.48
N PRO A 160 -0.33 16.22 -14.81
CA PRO A 160 -0.14 17.15 -13.70
C PRO A 160 0.53 16.55 -12.44
N TRP A 161 0.57 15.22 -12.32
CA TRP A 161 1.26 14.48 -11.25
C TRP A 161 2.51 13.77 -11.76
N GLY A 162 3.11 14.27 -12.82
CA GLY A 162 4.37 13.80 -13.33
C GLY A 162 4.33 12.46 -14.09
N PHE A 163 3.18 11.94 -14.55
CA PHE A 163 3.09 10.68 -15.28
C PHE A 163 2.32 10.79 -16.58
N ALA A 164 2.72 10.01 -17.59
CA ALA A 164 2.01 9.87 -18.85
C ALA A 164 1.33 8.50 -18.97
N GLY A 165 0.44 8.36 -19.97
CA GLY A 165 -0.03 7.09 -20.50
C GLY A 165 -1.09 6.37 -19.67
N TRP A 166 -1.61 6.95 -18.59
CA TRP A 166 -2.68 6.34 -17.80
C TRP A 166 -3.99 6.22 -18.57
N ILE A 167 -4.64 5.06 -18.43
CA ILE A 167 -5.93 4.76 -19.04
C ILE A 167 -6.91 4.39 -17.92
N GLY A 168 -7.87 5.31 -17.65
CA GLY A 168 -8.95 5.08 -16.69
C GLY A 168 -10.04 4.13 -17.24
N ARG A 169 -11.18 4.06 -16.62
CA ARG A 169 -11.44 4.74 -15.35
C ARG A 169 -10.71 4.04 -14.20
N GLU A 170 -10.67 4.70 -13.04
CA GLU A 170 -10.14 4.12 -11.81
C GLU A 170 -10.90 2.81 -11.46
N PRO A 171 -10.19 1.69 -11.21
CA PRO A 171 -10.83 0.42 -10.86
C PRO A 171 -11.22 0.38 -9.38
N HIS A 172 -12.48 0.67 -9.07
CA HIS A 172 -13.03 0.63 -7.69
C HIS A 172 -13.67 -0.71 -7.30
N GLY A 173 -13.64 -1.73 -8.17
CA GLY A 173 -14.07 -3.11 -7.88
C GLY A 173 -15.58 -3.38 -7.80
N ALA A 174 -16.43 -2.40 -7.50
CA ALA A 174 -17.89 -2.59 -7.39
C ALA A 174 -18.59 -2.92 -8.73
N TYR A 175 -17.89 -2.91 -9.82
CA TYR A 175 -18.35 -3.25 -11.16
C TYR A 175 -17.40 -4.29 -11.76
N LEU A 176 -17.94 -5.36 -12.33
CA LEU A 176 -17.12 -6.48 -12.84
C LEU A 176 -15.99 -6.04 -13.78
N GLY A 177 -16.25 -5.08 -14.66
CA GLY A 177 -15.24 -4.50 -15.56
C GLY A 177 -14.12 -3.71 -14.86
N ASP A 178 -14.25 -3.45 -13.58
CA ASP A 178 -13.25 -2.73 -12.76
C ASP A 178 -12.54 -3.66 -11.76
N THR A 179 -12.87 -4.95 -11.75
CA THR A 179 -12.19 -5.95 -10.91
C THR A 179 -10.80 -6.25 -11.45
N GLY A 180 -9.89 -6.70 -10.61
CA GLY A 180 -8.56 -7.17 -11.01
C GLY A 180 -8.61 -8.35 -11.97
N LEU A 181 -9.64 -9.22 -11.87
CA LEU A 181 -9.85 -10.28 -12.84
C LEU A 181 -9.86 -9.76 -14.29
N VAL A 182 -10.51 -8.61 -14.52
CA VAL A 182 -10.64 -8.00 -15.85
C VAL A 182 -9.50 -7.04 -16.14
N ARG A 183 -9.10 -6.24 -15.15
CA ARG A 183 -8.17 -5.12 -15.35
C ARG A 183 -6.71 -5.55 -15.34
N ASP A 184 -6.29 -6.47 -14.48
CA ASP A 184 -4.87 -6.83 -14.34
C ASP A 184 -4.29 -7.43 -15.64
N PRO A 185 -4.97 -8.33 -16.37
CA PRO A 185 -4.51 -8.76 -17.70
C PRO A 185 -4.40 -7.62 -18.71
N LEU A 186 -5.32 -6.64 -18.68
CA LEU A 186 -5.27 -5.47 -19.56
C LEU A 186 -4.11 -4.54 -19.20
N PHE A 187 -3.80 -4.37 -17.92
CA PHE A 187 -2.64 -3.58 -17.48
C PHE A 187 -1.33 -4.25 -17.89
N ALA A 188 -1.24 -5.57 -17.80
CA ALA A 188 -0.08 -6.33 -18.29
C ALA A 188 0.09 -6.19 -19.82
N GLN A 189 -1.00 -6.22 -20.59
CA GLN A 189 -0.96 -5.94 -22.02
C GLN A 189 -0.52 -4.51 -22.33
N GLN A 190 -1.01 -3.52 -21.56
CA GLN A 190 -0.58 -2.12 -21.71
C GLN A 190 0.91 -1.94 -21.37
N ALA A 191 1.47 -2.76 -20.46
CA ALA A 191 2.91 -2.79 -20.18
C ALA A 191 3.71 -3.31 -21.38
N ASP A 192 3.25 -4.35 -22.06
CA ASP A 192 3.88 -4.88 -23.29
C ASP A 192 3.90 -3.81 -24.39
N GLU A 193 2.75 -3.13 -24.65
CA GLU A 193 2.68 -2.01 -25.59
C GLU A 193 3.66 -0.88 -25.21
N LEU A 194 3.77 -0.56 -23.92
CA LEU A 194 4.67 0.47 -23.41
C LEU A 194 6.14 0.10 -23.62
N PHE A 195 6.56 -1.11 -23.25
CA PHE A 195 7.95 -1.54 -23.42
C PHE A 195 8.37 -1.62 -24.89
N ALA A 196 7.43 -1.95 -25.79
CA ALA A 196 7.67 -1.85 -27.23
C ALA A 196 7.93 -0.41 -27.67
N ASP A 197 7.19 0.57 -27.13
CA ASP A 197 7.37 2.00 -27.41
C ASP A 197 8.67 2.58 -26.81
N LEU A 198 9.10 2.05 -25.66
CA LEU A 198 10.33 2.46 -24.98
C LEU A 198 11.61 1.90 -25.62
N ARG A 199 11.54 0.99 -26.60
CA ARG A 199 12.72 0.34 -27.20
C ARG A 199 13.70 1.34 -27.83
N ASP A 200 13.20 2.39 -28.43
CA ASP A 200 13.98 3.42 -29.10
C ASP A 200 14.09 4.72 -28.25
N GLU A 201 13.71 4.69 -26.97
CA GLU A 201 13.81 5.85 -26.08
C GLU A 201 15.25 6.00 -25.59
N GLU A 202 15.85 7.17 -25.83
CA GLU A 202 17.23 7.47 -25.42
C GLU A 202 17.34 7.96 -23.96
N ARG A 203 16.25 8.50 -23.40
CA ARG A 203 16.20 8.94 -22.01
C ARG A 203 15.99 7.74 -21.10
N PRO A 204 16.56 7.75 -19.88
CA PRO A 204 16.14 6.78 -18.89
C PRO A 204 14.65 6.98 -18.57
N TRP A 205 13.99 5.90 -18.18
CA TRP A 205 12.55 5.94 -17.88
C TRP A 205 12.22 5.33 -16.51
N LEU A 206 11.12 5.84 -15.93
CA LEU A 206 10.45 5.28 -14.77
C LEU A 206 9.03 4.87 -15.20
N SER A 207 8.69 3.59 -15.06
CA SER A 207 7.35 3.09 -15.35
C SER A 207 6.74 2.45 -14.11
N VAL A 208 5.46 2.72 -13.85
CA VAL A 208 4.69 2.09 -12.79
C VAL A 208 3.61 1.21 -13.42
N ILE A 209 3.55 -0.06 -12.99
CA ILE A 209 2.48 -1.00 -13.32
C ILE A 209 1.78 -1.37 -12.01
N SER A 210 0.58 -0.84 -11.82
CA SER A 210 -0.17 -0.99 -10.57
C SER A 210 -1.40 -1.86 -10.81
N LEU A 211 -1.37 -3.08 -10.25
CA LEU A 211 -2.43 -4.08 -10.34
C LEU A 211 -3.53 -3.80 -9.31
N VAL A 212 -4.68 -4.44 -9.49
CA VAL A 212 -5.82 -4.37 -8.57
C VAL A 212 -5.78 -5.50 -7.55
N ASN A 213 -5.50 -6.74 -7.99
CA ASN A 213 -5.52 -7.88 -7.09
C ASN A 213 -4.31 -7.90 -6.13
N PRO A 214 -4.55 -8.44 -4.92
CA PRO A 214 -5.71 -9.19 -4.40
C PRO A 214 -6.89 -8.39 -3.80
N HIS A 215 -7.04 -7.10 -4.08
CA HIS A 215 -8.11 -6.22 -3.57
C HIS A 215 -9.54 -6.76 -3.81
N ASP A 216 -9.76 -7.60 -4.82
CA ASP A 216 -11.08 -8.20 -5.09
C ASP A 216 -11.59 -9.08 -3.95
N ILE A 217 -10.77 -9.37 -2.92
CA ILE A 217 -11.19 -10.00 -1.66
C ILE A 217 -12.35 -9.24 -1.00
N ALA A 218 -12.43 -7.93 -1.17
CA ALA A 218 -13.53 -7.11 -0.68
C ALA A 218 -14.90 -7.54 -1.24
N PHE A 219 -14.92 -8.29 -2.35
CA PHE A 219 -16.12 -8.78 -3.03
C PHE A 219 -16.28 -10.30 -2.95
N SER A 220 -15.65 -10.97 -2.00
CA SER A 220 -15.64 -12.43 -1.86
C SER A 220 -17.03 -13.06 -1.84
N THR A 221 -18.04 -12.43 -1.22
CA THR A 221 -19.43 -12.91 -1.21
C THR A 221 -20.14 -12.75 -2.56
N LEU A 222 -19.60 -11.98 -3.48
CA LEU A 222 -20.12 -11.76 -4.83
C LEU A 222 -19.38 -12.60 -5.87
N GLN A 223 -18.39 -13.42 -5.48
CA GLN A 223 -17.55 -14.18 -6.40
C GLN A 223 -18.38 -15.03 -7.39
N ASP A 224 -19.40 -15.73 -6.92
CA ASP A 224 -20.27 -16.54 -7.76
C ASP A 224 -21.08 -15.69 -8.77
N ASN A 225 -21.53 -14.51 -8.35
CA ASN A 225 -22.26 -13.56 -9.20
C ASN A 225 -21.35 -12.94 -10.29
N PHE A 226 -20.07 -12.82 -10.01
CA PHE A 226 -19.07 -12.32 -10.95
C PHE A 226 -18.44 -13.42 -11.81
N GLY A 227 -18.75 -14.70 -11.53
CA GLY A 227 -18.20 -15.82 -12.26
C GLY A 227 -16.74 -16.14 -11.91
N PHE A 228 -16.37 -16.01 -10.64
CA PHE A 228 -15.04 -16.30 -10.09
C PHE A 228 -15.01 -17.56 -9.21
N PRO A 229 -15.40 -18.75 -9.69
CA PRO A 229 -15.19 -19.93 -8.88
C PRO A 229 -13.69 -20.15 -8.69
N VAL A 230 -13.25 -20.28 -7.45
CA VAL A 230 -11.89 -20.78 -7.16
C VAL A 230 -11.85 -22.25 -7.57
N PRO A 231 -11.00 -22.67 -8.52
CA PRO A 231 -10.86 -24.09 -8.83
C PRO A 231 -10.46 -24.90 -7.58
N ASP A 232 -11.03 -26.08 -7.41
CA ASP A 232 -10.87 -26.87 -6.17
C ASP A 232 -9.40 -27.21 -5.84
N ASP A 233 -8.56 -27.36 -6.86
CA ASP A 233 -7.14 -27.72 -6.77
C ASP A 233 -6.18 -26.52 -6.96
N ALA A 234 -6.71 -25.29 -7.17
CA ALA A 234 -5.87 -24.12 -7.48
C ALA A 234 -5.12 -23.59 -6.27
N VAL A 235 -5.65 -23.76 -5.07
CA VAL A 235 -5.10 -23.24 -3.81
C VAL A 235 -5.28 -24.31 -2.72
N PRO A 236 -4.26 -24.58 -1.89
CA PRO A 236 -4.39 -25.53 -0.77
C PRO A 236 -5.41 -25.02 0.26
N GLU A 237 -5.71 -25.85 1.25
CA GLU A 237 -6.42 -25.39 2.42
C GLU A 237 -5.59 -24.32 3.15
N VAL A 238 -6.25 -23.25 3.54
CA VAL A 238 -5.63 -22.11 4.25
C VAL A 238 -6.16 -22.07 5.67
N ASP A 239 -5.29 -22.32 6.62
CA ASP A 239 -5.65 -22.28 8.04
C ASP A 239 -6.13 -20.90 8.48
N ALA A 240 -6.96 -20.87 9.51
CA ALA A 240 -7.32 -19.63 10.17
C ALA A 240 -6.10 -19.06 10.92
N ALA A 241 -6.03 -17.74 11.03
CA ALA A 241 -5.06 -17.12 11.94
C ALA A 241 -5.28 -17.65 13.36
N PRO A 242 -4.22 -17.95 14.14
CA PRO A 242 -4.38 -18.39 15.53
C PRO A 242 -5.14 -17.39 16.40
N SER A 243 -5.09 -16.10 16.04
CA SER A 243 -5.79 -14.99 16.68
C SER A 243 -7.24 -14.80 16.20
N GLN A 244 -7.76 -15.61 15.23
CA GLN A 244 -9.10 -15.39 14.65
C GLN A 244 -10.21 -15.51 15.69
N ALA A 245 -10.05 -16.37 16.71
CA ALA A 245 -11.05 -16.57 17.77
C ALA A 245 -10.76 -15.77 19.05
N ASP A 246 -9.74 -14.91 19.05
CA ASP A 246 -9.42 -14.07 20.20
C ASP A 246 -10.55 -13.07 20.44
N ALA A 247 -10.84 -12.75 21.71
CA ALA A 247 -11.81 -11.73 22.04
C ALA A 247 -11.27 -10.34 21.73
N LEU A 248 -12.15 -9.39 21.45
CA LEU A 248 -11.80 -7.98 21.20
C LEU A 248 -11.97 -7.08 22.43
N ASP A 249 -12.37 -7.64 23.57
CA ASP A 249 -12.68 -6.91 24.79
C ASP A 249 -11.45 -6.33 25.52
N ASP A 250 -10.24 -6.83 25.21
CA ASP A 250 -8.96 -6.30 25.66
C ASP A 250 -8.22 -5.47 24.59
N ARG A 251 -8.90 -5.22 23.46
CA ARG A 251 -8.39 -4.43 22.33
C ARG A 251 -8.98 -3.03 22.33
N PRO A 252 -8.37 -2.07 21.59
CA PRO A 252 -8.95 -0.74 21.41
C PRO A 252 -10.40 -0.81 20.93
N GLN A 253 -11.26 0.00 21.55
CA GLN A 253 -12.72 -0.01 21.31
C GLN A 253 -13.11 0.14 19.84
N VAL A 254 -12.32 0.92 19.11
CA VAL A 254 -12.54 1.17 17.67
C VAL A 254 -12.49 -0.12 16.85
N GLN A 255 -11.70 -1.12 17.25
CA GLN A 255 -11.60 -2.40 16.55
C GLN A 255 -12.89 -3.22 16.71
N GLN A 256 -13.47 -3.28 17.93
CA GLN A 256 -14.77 -3.91 18.17
C GLN A 256 -15.87 -3.19 17.40
N GLN A 257 -15.88 -1.86 17.43
CA GLN A 257 -16.87 -1.08 16.70
C GLN A 257 -16.78 -1.34 15.18
N PHE A 258 -15.57 -1.39 14.62
CA PHE A 258 -15.39 -1.68 13.20
C PHE A 258 -15.82 -3.11 12.85
N HIS A 259 -15.48 -4.10 13.68
CA HIS A 259 -15.96 -5.47 13.51
C HIS A 259 -17.48 -5.55 13.40
N ASP A 260 -18.21 -4.77 14.23
CA ASP A 260 -19.67 -4.76 14.24
C ASP A 260 -20.29 -3.96 13.08
N VAL A 261 -19.59 -2.90 12.61
CA VAL A 261 -20.08 -2.01 11.54
C VAL A 261 -19.78 -2.58 10.15
N TRP A 262 -18.62 -3.22 9.95
CA TRP A 262 -18.17 -3.69 8.64
C TRP A 262 -19.24 -4.54 7.89
N PRO A 263 -19.89 -5.53 8.49
CA PRO A 263 -20.95 -6.31 7.83
C PRO A 263 -22.18 -5.49 7.45
N GLN A 264 -22.38 -4.33 8.10
CA GLN A 264 -23.51 -3.43 7.81
C GLN A 264 -23.21 -2.49 6.63
N MET A 265 -21.94 -2.25 6.32
CA MET A 265 -21.52 -1.37 5.23
C MET A 265 -21.63 -2.03 3.85
N LEU A 266 -21.31 -3.31 3.76
CA LEU A 266 -21.30 -4.06 2.50
C LEU A 266 -22.24 -5.28 2.61
N ILE A 267 -21.67 -6.46 2.71
CA ILE A 267 -22.34 -7.74 2.97
C ILE A 267 -21.52 -8.47 4.04
N PRO A 268 -22.15 -9.19 4.95
CA PRO A 268 -21.39 -10.08 5.84
C PRO A 268 -20.49 -11.03 5.03
N GLN A 269 -19.21 -10.99 5.31
CA GLN A 269 -18.21 -11.85 4.69
C GLN A 269 -17.73 -12.85 5.74
N PRO A 270 -18.09 -14.14 5.63
CA PRO A 270 -17.56 -15.15 6.54
C PRO A 270 -16.04 -15.24 6.39
N THR A 271 -15.31 -15.23 7.50
CA THR A 271 -13.87 -15.48 7.55
C THR A 271 -13.56 -16.97 7.55
N ASP A 272 -14.22 -17.73 6.67
CA ASP A 272 -14.11 -19.17 6.54
C ASP A 272 -12.97 -19.60 5.60
N ALA A 273 -12.82 -20.90 5.39
CA ALA A 273 -11.80 -21.45 4.49
C ALA A 273 -11.98 -20.98 3.05
N THR A 274 -13.22 -20.76 2.58
CA THR A 274 -13.52 -20.28 1.23
C THR A 274 -13.00 -18.86 1.04
N TYR A 275 -13.26 -17.99 2.01
CA TYR A 275 -12.76 -16.61 2.01
C TYR A 275 -11.22 -16.57 1.95
N ARG A 276 -10.55 -17.36 2.80
CA ARG A 276 -9.09 -17.40 2.84
C ARG A 276 -8.48 -17.97 1.55
N ARG A 277 -9.06 -19.08 1.02
CA ARG A 277 -8.62 -19.64 -0.26
C ARG A 277 -8.82 -18.68 -1.42
N PHE A 278 -9.91 -17.91 -1.43
CA PHE A 278 -10.17 -16.89 -2.44
C PHE A 278 -9.07 -15.82 -2.45
N TYR A 279 -8.62 -15.36 -1.27
CA TYR A 279 -7.52 -14.39 -1.18
C TYR A 279 -6.23 -14.91 -1.84
N TYR A 280 -5.81 -16.13 -1.54
CA TYR A 280 -4.60 -16.70 -2.16
C TYR A 280 -4.78 -17.01 -3.65
N TRP A 281 -5.99 -17.30 -4.10
CA TRP A 281 -6.27 -17.43 -5.53
C TRP A 281 -6.12 -16.08 -6.26
N LEU A 282 -6.53 -14.98 -5.64
CA LEU A 282 -6.31 -13.63 -6.17
C LEU A 282 -4.82 -13.30 -6.31
N HIS A 283 -3.97 -13.80 -5.40
CA HIS A 283 -2.50 -13.71 -5.57
C HIS A 283 -2.03 -14.44 -6.84
N ALA A 284 -2.58 -15.63 -7.13
CA ALA A 284 -2.23 -16.34 -8.36
C ALA A 284 -2.69 -15.60 -9.62
N LEU A 285 -3.78 -14.83 -9.56
CA LEU A 285 -4.20 -13.97 -10.67
C LEU A 285 -3.25 -12.79 -10.85
N ALA A 286 -2.89 -12.10 -9.77
CA ALA A 286 -1.91 -11.01 -9.80
C ALA A 286 -0.54 -11.52 -10.32
N ASP A 287 -0.09 -12.69 -9.87
CA ASP A 287 1.16 -13.33 -10.30
C ASP A 287 1.23 -13.57 -11.82
N ARG A 288 0.12 -13.97 -12.43
CA ARG A 288 0.04 -14.12 -13.91
C ARG A 288 0.27 -12.78 -14.60
N ALA A 289 -0.30 -11.69 -14.08
CA ALA A 289 -0.08 -10.37 -14.63
C ALA A 289 1.37 -9.92 -14.42
N ILE A 290 1.95 -10.13 -13.23
CA ILE A 290 3.37 -9.87 -12.93
C ILE A 290 4.26 -10.65 -13.89
N THR A 291 4.01 -11.95 -14.10
CA THR A 291 4.76 -12.78 -15.04
C THR A 291 4.72 -12.21 -16.44
N THR A 292 3.53 -11.82 -16.92
CA THR A 292 3.36 -11.20 -18.25
C THR A 292 4.13 -9.89 -18.39
N VAL A 293 4.12 -9.04 -17.36
CA VAL A 293 4.88 -7.78 -17.33
C VAL A 293 6.39 -8.05 -17.41
N LEU A 294 6.90 -9.02 -16.63
CA LEU A 294 8.33 -9.38 -16.63
C LEU A 294 8.74 -10.04 -17.96
N ASP A 295 7.89 -10.89 -18.56
CA ASP A 295 8.14 -11.47 -19.88
C ASP A 295 8.22 -10.38 -20.96
N ALA A 296 7.33 -9.40 -20.92
CA ALA A 296 7.34 -8.26 -21.83
C ALA A 296 8.61 -7.41 -21.66
N LEU A 297 9.02 -7.11 -20.42
CA LEU A 297 10.25 -6.37 -20.13
C LEU A 297 11.47 -7.06 -20.78
N ASP A 298 11.59 -8.38 -20.61
CA ASP A 298 12.70 -9.16 -21.18
C ASP A 298 12.60 -9.26 -22.72
N ALA A 299 11.39 -9.50 -23.27
CA ALA A 299 11.16 -9.62 -24.71
C ALA A 299 11.49 -8.34 -25.49
N HIS A 300 11.29 -7.18 -24.87
CA HIS A 300 11.62 -5.89 -25.48
C HIS A 300 13.06 -5.43 -25.20
N GLY A 301 13.87 -6.23 -24.49
CA GLY A 301 15.31 -6.01 -24.28
C GLY A 301 15.65 -5.07 -23.15
N HIS A 302 14.73 -4.82 -22.21
CA HIS A 302 14.93 -3.91 -21.06
C HIS A 302 15.39 -4.61 -19.78
N GLY A 303 15.50 -5.95 -19.76
CA GLY A 303 15.82 -6.72 -18.53
C GLY A 303 17.17 -6.38 -17.91
N ASP A 304 18.18 -6.06 -18.72
CA ASP A 304 19.56 -5.84 -18.26
C ASP A 304 19.86 -4.42 -17.76
N ASP A 305 19.02 -3.46 -18.09
CA ASP A 305 19.25 -2.04 -17.75
C ASP A 305 18.16 -1.45 -16.83
N THR A 306 17.24 -2.29 -16.34
CA THR A 306 16.10 -1.89 -15.51
C THR A 306 16.20 -2.41 -14.09
N ILE A 307 16.09 -1.53 -13.11
CA ILE A 307 15.84 -1.88 -11.72
C ILE A 307 14.34 -2.07 -11.54
N VAL A 308 13.96 -3.29 -11.13
CA VAL A 308 12.56 -3.63 -10.84
C VAL A 308 12.34 -3.56 -9.34
N VAL A 309 11.29 -2.85 -8.93
CA VAL A 309 10.82 -2.76 -7.54
C VAL A 309 9.43 -3.36 -7.46
N PHE A 310 9.20 -4.23 -6.50
CA PHE A 310 7.90 -4.83 -6.23
C PHE A 310 7.44 -4.49 -4.81
N THR A 311 6.18 -4.07 -4.66
CA THR A 311 5.53 -3.84 -3.36
C THR A 311 4.00 -3.94 -3.47
N SER A 312 3.31 -3.79 -2.33
CA SER A 312 1.86 -3.58 -2.24
C SER A 312 1.58 -2.28 -1.50
N ASP A 313 0.41 -1.69 -1.68
CA ASP A 313 0.05 -0.46 -0.96
C ASP A 313 -0.29 -0.71 0.52
N HIS A 314 -0.94 -1.81 0.86
CA HIS A 314 -1.23 -2.30 2.22
C HIS A 314 -1.56 -3.79 2.17
N GLY A 315 -1.76 -4.40 3.35
CA GLY A 315 -2.16 -5.79 3.48
C GLY A 315 -3.66 -5.99 3.72
N GLU A 316 -4.00 -7.15 4.32
CA GLU A 316 -5.36 -7.62 4.61
C GLU A 316 -5.38 -8.44 5.91
N MET A 317 -6.30 -8.14 6.82
CA MET A 317 -6.46 -8.86 8.10
C MET A 317 -6.85 -10.33 7.92
N LEU A 318 -7.61 -10.64 6.91
CA LEU A 318 -8.05 -12.00 6.54
C LEU A 318 -8.65 -12.81 7.69
N GLY A 319 -9.30 -12.14 8.64
CA GLY A 319 -9.91 -12.76 9.81
C GLY A 319 -8.99 -12.89 11.03
N ALA A 320 -7.79 -12.37 11.01
CA ALA A 320 -6.95 -12.31 12.20
C ALA A 320 -7.53 -11.39 13.29
N HIS A 321 -7.02 -11.49 14.51
CA HIS A 321 -7.37 -10.65 15.66
C HIS A 321 -8.88 -10.50 15.87
N GLY A 322 -9.54 -11.62 16.28
CA GLY A 322 -10.97 -11.63 16.58
C GLY A 322 -11.87 -11.59 15.34
N GLY A 323 -11.38 -12.01 14.17
CA GLY A 323 -12.17 -12.05 12.94
C GLY A 323 -12.16 -10.73 12.15
N LEU A 324 -11.23 -9.80 12.44
CA LEU A 324 -11.10 -8.54 11.70
C LEU A 324 -10.83 -8.79 10.22
N GLN A 325 -11.35 -7.91 9.39
CA GLN A 325 -11.21 -7.91 7.94
C GLN A 325 -10.74 -6.53 7.47
N GLN A 326 -10.14 -6.49 6.27
CA GLN A 326 -9.68 -5.25 5.67
C GLN A 326 -8.49 -4.62 6.42
N LYS A 327 -8.39 -3.29 6.54
CA LYS A 327 -7.16 -2.56 6.89
C LYS A 327 -7.37 -1.33 7.75
N TRP A 328 -8.59 -1.02 8.18
CA TRP A 328 -8.92 0.20 8.93
C TRP A 328 -8.85 0.02 10.44
N TYR A 329 -8.56 1.10 11.15
CA TYR A 329 -8.60 1.25 12.62
C TYR A 329 -7.69 0.30 13.39
N GLN A 330 -6.55 -0.05 12.81
CA GLN A 330 -5.53 -0.90 13.44
C GLN A 330 -4.18 -0.78 12.69
N ALA A 331 -3.09 -1.31 13.29
CA ALA A 331 -1.75 -1.31 12.72
C ALA A 331 -1.06 -2.68 12.87
N TYR A 332 -1.82 -3.78 12.81
CA TYR A 332 -1.26 -5.14 12.84
C TYR A 332 -0.46 -5.46 11.57
N ASP A 333 0.52 -6.34 11.70
CA ASP A 333 1.37 -6.73 10.57
C ASP A 333 0.56 -7.25 9.38
N GLU A 334 -0.58 -7.94 9.59
CA GLU A 334 -1.43 -8.38 8.50
C GLU A 334 -1.90 -7.27 7.57
N SER A 335 -2.05 -6.04 8.07
CA SER A 335 -2.53 -4.92 7.26
C SER A 335 -1.46 -3.94 6.83
N ILE A 336 -0.37 -3.80 7.58
CA ILE A 336 0.64 -2.79 7.27
C ILE A 336 1.98 -3.38 6.81
N HIS A 337 2.26 -4.65 7.05
CA HIS A 337 3.46 -5.33 6.60
C HIS A 337 3.24 -5.91 5.19
N VAL A 338 3.97 -5.37 4.22
CA VAL A 338 3.81 -5.65 2.79
C VAL A 338 5.11 -6.16 2.17
N PRO A 339 5.07 -6.88 1.04
CA PRO A 339 6.28 -7.29 0.34
C PRO A 339 7.06 -6.09 -0.18
N PHE A 340 8.40 -6.18 -0.16
CA PHE A 340 9.28 -5.23 -0.83
C PHE A 340 10.52 -5.93 -1.38
N VAL A 341 10.63 -5.95 -2.70
CA VAL A 341 11.74 -6.58 -3.41
C VAL A 341 12.32 -5.59 -4.40
N VAL A 342 13.65 -5.51 -4.44
CA VAL A 342 14.39 -4.73 -5.44
C VAL A 342 15.39 -5.65 -6.15
N ARG A 343 15.34 -5.68 -7.48
CA ARG A 343 16.28 -6.47 -8.31
C ARG A 343 16.76 -5.65 -9.50
N GLY A 344 17.93 -5.97 -10.01
CA GLY A 344 18.41 -5.37 -11.25
C GLY A 344 19.87 -4.95 -11.21
N PRO A 345 20.34 -4.19 -12.20
CA PRO A 345 21.73 -3.80 -12.31
C PRO A 345 22.21 -3.00 -11.10
N GLY A 346 23.35 -3.39 -10.55
CA GLY A 346 23.97 -2.74 -9.39
C GLY A 346 23.34 -3.08 -8.03
N ILE A 347 22.33 -3.94 -7.98
CA ILE A 347 21.78 -4.49 -6.73
C ILE A 347 22.64 -5.65 -6.28
N ALA A 348 23.02 -5.68 -5.00
CA ALA A 348 23.79 -6.77 -4.42
C ALA A 348 22.92 -8.04 -4.26
N PRO A 349 23.45 -9.22 -4.53
CA PRO A 349 22.69 -10.45 -4.28
C PRO A 349 22.55 -10.69 -2.77
N ALA A 350 21.31 -10.79 -2.30
CA ALA A 350 20.97 -11.10 -0.92
C ALA A 350 19.88 -12.20 -0.87
N PRO A 351 20.20 -13.45 -1.23
CA PRO A 351 19.21 -14.52 -1.40
C PRO A 351 18.48 -14.89 -0.10
N ALA A 352 19.05 -14.56 1.06
CA ALA A 352 18.38 -14.72 2.37
C ALA A 352 17.52 -13.52 2.76
N GLY A 353 17.44 -12.47 1.89
CA GLY A 353 16.80 -11.21 2.23
C GLY A 353 17.55 -10.42 3.32
N VAL A 354 16.97 -9.30 3.71
CA VAL A 354 17.52 -8.40 4.73
C VAL A 354 16.47 -8.09 5.79
N ASP A 355 16.77 -8.41 7.05
CA ASP A 355 15.88 -8.12 8.20
C ASP A 355 16.10 -6.68 8.71
N ILE A 356 15.40 -5.75 8.12
CA ILE A 356 15.37 -4.32 8.49
C ILE A 356 13.94 -3.78 8.40
N ALA A 357 13.54 -2.99 9.39
CA ALA A 357 12.27 -2.26 9.32
C ALA A 357 12.40 -1.06 8.38
N THR A 358 11.56 -1.02 7.34
CA THR A 358 11.52 0.04 6.32
C THR A 358 10.08 0.47 6.06
N SER A 359 9.88 1.59 5.36
CA SER A 359 8.55 2.15 5.11
C SER A 359 8.38 2.64 3.68
N HIS A 360 7.14 2.77 3.23
CA HIS A 360 6.80 3.36 1.93
C HIS A 360 7.47 4.73 1.71
N VAL A 361 7.63 5.55 2.75
CA VAL A 361 8.31 6.84 2.60
C VAL A 361 9.81 6.71 2.32
N ASP A 362 10.41 5.53 2.55
CA ASP A 362 11.82 5.25 2.20
C ASP A 362 11.98 4.95 0.68
N VAL A 363 10.88 4.65 -0.04
CA VAL A 363 10.94 4.21 -1.44
C VAL A 363 11.45 5.32 -2.36
N LEU A 364 10.83 6.50 -2.33
CA LEU A 364 11.22 7.61 -3.21
C LEU A 364 12.69 8.04 -3.01
N PRO A 365 13.19 8.33 -1.79
CA PRO A 365 14.61 8.68 -1.61
C PRO A 365 15.55 7.54 -2.03
N THR A 366 15.17 6.29 -1.83
CA THR A 366 15.96 5.13 -2.29
C THR A 366 16.05 5.05 -3.81
N LEU A 367 14.94 5.29 -4.53
CA LEU A 367 14.95 5.30 -6.00
C LEU A 367 15.79 6.47 -6.54
N LEU A 368 15.71 7.65 -5.91
CA LEU A 368 16.57 8.80 -6.27
C LEU A 368 18.05 8.46 -6.05
N GLY A 369 18.40 7.83 -4.92
CA GLY A 369 19.76 7.36 -4.62
C GLY A 369 20.26 6.31 -5.62
N LEU A 370 19.42 5.32 -5.98
CA LEU A 370 19.75 4.33 -7.02
C LEU A 370 19.95 4.96 -8.40
N ALA A 371 19.18 6.01 -8.72
CA ALA A 371 19.29 6.78 -9.97
C ALA A 371 20.49 7.75 -9.98
N GLY A 372 21.16 7.98 -8.84
CA GLY A 372 22.18 9.01 -8.67
C GLY A 372 21.62 10.42 -8.88
N ILE A 373 20.38 10.65 -8.44
CA ILE A 373 19.70 11.95 -8.49
C ILE A 373 19.96 12.67 -7.16
N ASP A 374 20.53 13.87 -7.24
CA ASP A 374 20.69 14.74 -6.06
C ASP A 374 19.33 15.35 -5.68
N GLU A 375 18.82 14.99 -4.50
CA GLU A 375 17.53 15.46 -3.98
C GLU A 375 17.45 16.98 -3.93
N THR A 376 18.51 17.66 -3.52
CA THR A 376 18.52 19.13 -3.39
C THR A 376 18.41 19.83 -4.73
N ILE A 377 19.10 19.28 -5.74
CA ILE A 377 19.04 19.82 -7.12
C ILE A 377 17.65 19.56 -7.70
N ALA A 378 17.15 18.35 -7.58
CA ALA A 378 15.82 18.00 -8.08
C ALA A 378 14.71 18.82 -7.38
N ALA A 379 14.79 19.00 -6.04
CA ALA A 379 13.87 19.84 -5.28
C ALA A 379 13.80 21.29 -5.79
N THR A 380 14.91 21.84 -6.27
CA THR A 380 14.94 23.19 -6.85
C THR A 380 14.10 23.27 -8.13
N VAL A 381 14.22 22.25 -8.99
CA VAL A 381 13.45 22.17 -10.25
C VAL A 381 11.96 21.93 -9.97
N VAL A 382 11.65 20.96 -9.12
CA VAL A 382 10.26 20.63 -8.75
C VAL A 382 9.57 21.83 -8.07
N GLY A 383 10.33 22.64 -7.32
CA GLY A 383 9.84 23.86 -6.65
C GLY A 383 9.42 24.99 -7.57
N GLU A 384 9.66 24.89 -8.88
CA GLU A 384 9.14 25.86 -9.86
C GLU A 384 7.63 25.72 -10.07
N ASP A 385 7.09 24.49 -9.92
CA ASP A 385 5.69 24.15 -10.18
C ASP A 385 4.92 23.68 -8.93
N HIS A 386 5.61 23.42 -7.79
CA HIS A 386 5.00 22.91 -6.57
C HIS A 386 5.26 23.83 -5.37
N VAL A 387 4.26 23.96 -4.48
CA VAL A 387 4.34 24.88 -3.33
C VAL A 387 4.75 24.21 -2.03
N GLU A 388 4.63 22.90 -1.92
CA GLU A 388 4.93 22.10 -0.72
C GLU A 388 6.10 21.14 -0.97
N VAL A 389 7.23 21.67 -1.46
CA VAL A 389 8.47 20.90 -1.60
C VAL A 389 9.22 20.92 -0.26
N HIS A 390 9.26 19.78 0.38
CA HIS A 390 9.94 19.55 1.66
C HIS A 390 11.04 18.50 1.51
N PRO A 391 12.05 18.48 2.39
CA PRO A 391 13.00 17.36 2.45
C PRO A 391 12.25 16.04 2.65
N LEU A 392 12.64 15.01 1.92
CA LEU A 392 12.04 13.69 2.05
C LEU A 392 12.28 13.13 3.47
N VAL A 393 11.22 12.61 4.09
CA VAL A 393 11.28 12.11 5.47
C VAL A 393 11.73 10.66 5.57
N GLY A 394 11.78 9.94 4.44
CA GLY A 394 12.29 8.58 4.33
C GLY A 394 13.82 8.52 4.29
N ARG A 395 14.36 7.30 4.40
CA ARG A 395 15.79 7.01 4.27
C ARG A 395 16.12 6.63 2.83
N ASP A 396 17.29 7.06 2.36
CA ASP A 396 17.91 6.48 1.18
C ASP A 396 18.60 5.16 1.55
N LEU A 397 18.07 4.05 1.08
CA LEU A 397 18.57 2.69 1.29
C LEU A 397 19.43 2.20 0.10
N SER A 398 19.75 3.05 -0.86
CA SER A 398 20.47 2.67 -2.08
C SER A 398 21.83 2.05 -1.80
N ALA A 399 22.58 2.58 -0.83
CA ALA A 399 23.86 2.01 -0.39
C ALA A 399 23.70 0.61 0.24
N LEU A 400 22.61 0.37 1.02
CA LEU A 400 22.30 -0.95 1.55
C LEU A 400 21.99 -1.95 0.42
N LEU A 401 21.16 -1.55 -0.53
CA LEU A 401 20.75 -2.37 -1.66
C LEU A 401 21.94 -2.70 -2.59
N ARG A 402 22.97 -1.85 -2.64
CA ARG A 402 24.22 -2.11 -3.34
C ARG A 402 25.23 -2.91 -2.54
N GLY A 403 24.96 -3.22 -1.26
CA GLY A 403 25.91 -3.90 -0.36
C GLY A 403 27.09 -3.01 0.07
N GLU A 404 26.96 -1.70 -0.03
CA GLU A 404 27.99 -0.71 0.31
C GLU A 404 27.95 -0.30 1.79
N THR A 405 26.89 -0.65 2.50
CA THR A 405 26.70 -0.37 3.93
C THR A 405 26.01 -1.54 4.64
N THR A 406 25.95 -1.49 5.97
CA THR A 406 25.32 -2.52 6.80
C THR A 406 23.93 -2.08 7.29
N VAL A 407 23.11 -3.05 7.74
CA VAL A 407 21.81 -2.80 8.36
C VAL A 407 21.94 -1.85 9.54
N ASP A 408 22.88 -2.10 10.45
CA ASP A 408 23.06 -1.27 11.67
C ASP A 408 23.35 0.21 11.38
N ALA A 409 23.93 0.51 10.23
CA ALA A 409 24.25 1.88 9.84
C ALA A 409 23.02 2.68 9.36
N VAL A 410 21.96 1.98 8.93
CA VAL A 410 20.75 2.58 8.37
C VAL A 410 19.48 2.22 9.14
N ASP A 411 19.58 1.40 10.19
CA ASP A 411 18.43 1.04 11.03
C ASP A 411 17.90 2.27 11.77
N ALA A 412 16.61 2.49 11.71
CA ALA A 412 15.95 3.62 12.36
C ALA A 412 14.45 3.30 12.55
N PRO A 413 13.79 3.97 13.50
CA PRO A 413 12.36 3.78 13.74
C PRO A 413 11.52 4.05 12.49
N VAL A 414 10.54 3.18 12.25
CA VAL A 414 9.51 3.32 11.23
C VAL A 414 8.26 3.91 11.86
N TYR A 415 7.68 4.92 11.22
CA TYR A 415 6.43 5.56 11.64
C TYR A 415 5.29 5.17 10.70
N PHE A 416 4.09 5.06 11.25
CA PHE A 416 2.84 4.83 10.53
C PHE A 416 1.77 5.76 11.10
N MET A 417 0.86 6.24 10.25
CA MET A 417 -0.35 6.94 10.68
C MET A 417 -1.52 6.66 9.74
N ALA A 418 -2.73 6.57 10.29
CA ALA A 418 -3.97 6.44 9.54
C ALA A 418 -5.07 7.27 10.21
N ASP A 419 -5.65 8.17 9.43
CA ASP A 419 -6.78 9.01 9.82
C ASP A 419 -8.05 8.65 9.01
N ASP A 420 -8.02 7.56 8.22
CA ASP A 420 -9.09 7.18 7.30
C ASP A 420 -10.28 6.55 8.03
N ASP A 421 -11.40 7.27 8.09
CA ASP A 421 -12.69 6.76 8.60
C ASP A 421 -13.56 6.29 7.43
N ILE A 422 -13.45 5.01 7.07
CA ILE A 422 -14.21 4.40 5.97
C ILE A 422 -15.72 4.31 6.27
N SER A 423 -16.11 4.36 7.55
CA SER A 423 -17.48 4.14 7.99
C SER A 423 -18.36 5.38 7.86
N ARG A 424 -17.77 6.58 7.75
CA ARG A 424 -18.47 7.87 7.77
C ARG A 424 -18.38 8.58 6.41
N GLY A 425 -19.52 9.08 5.92
CA GLY A 425 -19.52 9.82 4.65
C GLY A 425 -20.91 10.23 4.17
N ASP A 426 -20.96 10.80 2.97
CA ASP A 426 -22.18 11.23 2.29
C ASP A 426 -23.08 10.07 1.82
N ARG A 427 -22.55 8.84 1.81
CA ARG A 427 -23.23 7.61 1.38
C ARG A 427 -23.32 6.56 2.48
N GLN A 428 -23.52 6.95 3.72
CA GLN A 428 -23.53 6.06 4.89
C GLN A 428 -24.75 5.13 4.90
N ARG A 429 -24.76 4.22 3.92
CA ARG A 429 -25.76 3.19 3.71
C ARG A 429 -25.11 1.92 3.18
N ASN A 430 -25.69 0.79 3.54
CA ASN A 430 -25.28 -0.49 2.99
C ASN A 430 -25.28 -0.44 1.44
N LEU A 431 -24.21 -0.83 0.82
CA LEU A 431 -24.01 -0.73 -0.63
C LEU A 431 -25.05 -1.50 -1.44
N LEU A 432 -25.60 -2.61 -0.90
CA LEU A 432 -26.55 -3.48 -1.61
C LEU A 432 -27.99 -3.28 -1.17
N THR A 433 -28.24 -3.16 0.15
CA THR A 433 -29.62 -3.05 0.68
C THR A 433 -30.11 -1.61 0.75
N GLY A 434 -29.20 -0.62 0.77
CA GLY A 434 -29.51 0.79 0.97
C GLY A 434 -29.90 1.14 2.40
N GLU A 435 -29.86 0.19 3.35
CA GLU A 435 -30.16 0.47 4.76
C GLU A 435 -29.08 1.35 5.39
N PRO A 436 -29.46 2.36 6.20
CA PRO A 436 -28.49 3.19 6.91
C PRO A 436 -27.81 2.38 8.03
N TYR A 437 -26.57 2.77 8.37
CA TYR A 437 -25.85 2.23 9.53
C TYR A 437 -25.20 3.38 10.32
N GLU A 438 -24.87 3.13 11.59
CA GLU A 438 -24.12 4.07 12.42
C GLU A 438 -22.62 3.90 12.15
N ALA A 439 -21.90 5.02 11.97
CA ALA A 439 -20.46 5.01 11.78
C ALA A 439 -19.73 4.61 13.08
N VAL A 440 -18.49 4.19 12.94
CA VAL A 440 -17.57 4.02 14.07
C VAL A 440 -17.52 5.34 14.87
N ALA A 441 -17.59 5.24 16.20
CA ALA A 441 -17.62 6.42 17.05
C ALA A 441 -16.23 6.96 17.43
N GLY A 442 -15.25 6.07 17.63
CA GLY A 442 -13.86 6.42 17.93
C GLY A 442 -13.26 5.60 19.10
N PRO A 443 -12.00 5.82 19.44
CA PRO A 443 -11.02 6.72 18.83
C PRO A 443 -10.54 6.22 17.47
N ALA A 444 -10.78 6.98 16.40
CA ALA A 444 -10.65 6.48 15.03
C ALA A 444 -9.27 6.74 14.38
N ARG A 445 -8.44 7.61 14.97
CA ARG A 445 -7.10 7.90 14.45
C ARG A 445 -6.07 6.94 15.04
N VAL A 446 -5.16 6.49 14.21
CA VAL A 446 -4.13 5.52 14.57
C VAL A 446 -2.76 6.06 14.21
N GLU A 447 -1.82 6.01 15.15
CA GLU A 447 -0.40 6.19 14.84
C GLU A 447 0.42 5.07 15.48
N SER A 448 1.49 4.64 14.81
CA SER A 448 2.34 3.57 15.30
C SER A 448 3.82 3.84 15.05
N VAL A 449 4.67 3.28 15.90
CA VAL A 449 6.11 3.24 15.70
C VAL A 449 6.65 1.84 15.87
N LEU A 450 7.51 1.44 14.96
CA LEU A 450 8.31 0.22 15.06
C LEU A 450 9.76 0.61 15.31
N ALA A 451 10.37 0.05 16.34
CA ALA A 451 11.76 0.34 16.68
C ALA A 451 12.44 -0.84 17.36
N ARG A 452 13.74 -0.97 17.15
CA ARG A 452 14.57 -1.91 17.93
C ARG A 452 15.02 -1.21 19.21
N ILE A 453 14.70 -1.82 20.37
CA ILE A 453 15.12 -1.34 21.68
C ILE A 453 15.83 -2.44 22.45
N ALA A 454 16.72 -2.05 23.36
CA ALA A 454 17.54 -2.97 24.15
C ALA A 454 16.72 -3.62 25.28
N SER A 455 15.97 -4.67 24.99
CA SER A 455 15.07 -5.39 25.90
C SER A 455 15.35 -6.89 25.97
N GLY A 456 16.13 -7.44 25.06
CA GLY A 456 16.47 -8.84 25.00
C GLY A 456 17.51 -9.28 26.05
N PRO A 457 17.81 -10.58 26.12
CA PRO A 457 18.84 -11.10 27.02
C PRO A 457 20.16 -10.39 26.82
N GLY A 458 20.74 -9.87 27.93
CA GLY A 458 21.99 -9.12 27.89
C GLY A 458 21.90 -7.74 27.23
N GLY A 459 20.68 -7.20 27.04
CA GLY A 459 20.46 -5.93 26.38
C GLY A 459 20.46 -6.00 24.86
N ALA A 460 20.29 -7.19 24.27
CA ALA A 460 20.16 -7.34 22.82
C ALA A 460 18.96 -6.55 22.30
N PRO A 461 19.07 -5.87 21.14
CA PRO A 461 17.95 -5.13 20.56
C PRO A 461 16.87 -6.10 20.03
N GLU A 462 15.63 -5.89 20.44
CA GLU A 462 14.44 -6.58 19.92
C GLU A 462 13.52 -5.58 19.24
N LEU A 463 12.80 -6.02 18.22
CA LEU A 463 11.84 -5.18 17.50
C LEU A 463 10.53 -5.10 18.29
N TRP A 464 10.09 -3.87 18.54
CA TRP A 464 8.84 -3.56 19.21
C TRP A 464 7.95 -2.71 18.32
N LYS A 465 6.64 -2.84 18.50
CA LYS A 465 5.62 -1.98 17.90
C LYS A 465 4.75 -1.37 18.99
N LEU A 466 4.64 -0.03 18.99
CA LEU A 466 3.69 0.70 19.81
C LEU A 466 2.68 1.38 18.90
N THR A 467 1.40 1.18 19.19
CA THR A 467 0.28 1.81 18.48
C THR A 467 -0.57 2.63 19.44
N ARG A 468 -0.91 3.84 19.04
CA ARG A 468 -1.78 4.78 19.74
C ARG A 468 -3.07 4.97 18.96
N TYR A 469 -4.20 4.95 19.67
CA TYR A 469 -5.53 5.24 19.18
C TYR A 469 -6.04 6.50 19.87
N PHE A 470 -6.49 7.49 19.09
CA PHE A 470 -6.83 8.80 19.64
C PHE A 470 -7.84 9.54 18.77
N THR A 471 -8.43 10.63 19.31
CA THR A 471 -9.21 11.63 18.61
C THR A 471 -8.50 12.98 18.70
N GLU A 472 -8.62 13.82 17.68
CA GLU A 472 -8.14 15.20 17.78
C GLU A 472 -9.19 16.10 18.45
N LEU A 473 -8.71 17.21 19.03
CA LEU A 473 -9.59 18.21 19.66
C LEU A 473 -10.60 18.75 18.65
N GLY A 474 -11.90 18.64 18.98
CA GLY A 474 -13.00 19.12 18.14
C GLY A 474 -13.65 18.06 17.26
N GLU A 475 -13.17 16.81 17.29
CA GLU A 475 -13.87 15.67 16.71
C GLU A 475 -15.01 15.18 17.62
N ASP A 476 -15.97 14.44 17.06
CA ASP A 476 -17.12 13.93 17.78
C ASP A 476 -16.73 12.98 18.93
N GLY A 477 -16.93 13.42 20.16
CA GLY A 477 -16.71 12.63 21.37
C GLY A 477 -15.33 12.86 22.03
N ASP A 478 -15.32 12.79 23.36
CA ASP A 478 -14.10 12.84 24.19
C ASP A 478 -13.70 11.39 24.52
N TRP A 479 -13.01 10.74 23.58
CA TRP A 479 -12.56 9.37 23.73
C TRP A 479 -11.20 9.35 24.41
N PRO A 480 -10.97 8.49 25.43
CA PRO A 480 -9.66 8.31 26.01
C PRO A 480 -8.70 7.71 24.99
N GLU A 481 -7.45 8.06 25.09
CA GLU A 481 -6.40 7.41 24.30
C GLU A 481 -6.26 5.95 24.72
N GLU A 482 -6.10 5.08 23.71
CA GLU A 482 -5.87 3.65 23.92
C GLU A 482 -4.55 3.25 23.26
N TRP A 483 -3.92 2.21 23.79
CA TRP A 483 -2.57 1.83 23.40
C TRP A 483 -2.45 0.33 23.21
N GLU A 484 -1.67 -0.08 22.21
CA GLU A 484 -1.18 -1.44 22.05
C GLU A 484 0.34 -1.44 22.00
N LEU A 485 0.97 -2.37 22.73
CA LEU A 485 2.40 -2.57 22.74
C LEU A 485 2.71 -4.05 22.52
N HIS A 486 3.48 -4.35 21.48
CA HIS A 486 3.87 -5.71 21.11
C HIS A 486 5.40 -5.83 20.98
N ASN A 487 5.95 -6.96 21.44
CA ASN A 487 7.32 -7.36 21.17
C ASN A 487 7.33 -8.32 19.98
N LEU A 488 7.60 -7.84 18.78
CA LEU A 488 7.53 -8.64 17.55
C LEU A 488 8.60 -9.75 17.46
N ALA A 489 9.62 -9.71 18.31
CA ALA A 489 10.61 -10.78 18.39
C ALA A 489 10.12 -11.99 19.21
N ARG A 490 9.21 -11.78 20.17
CA ARG A 490 8.67 -12.81 21.06
C ARG A 490 7.22 -13.17 20.78
N ASP A 491 6.47 -12.21 20.28
CA ASP A 491 5.05 -12.30 19.91
C ASP A 491 4.86 -11.74 18.49
N PRO A 492 5.36 -12.44 17.47
CA PRO A 492 5.26 -11.98 16.07
C PRO A 492 3.82 -12.02 15.53
N GLU A 493 2.88 -12.61 16.26
CA GLU A 493 1.46 -12.63 15.94
C GLU A 493 0.67 -11.52 16.66
N GLU A 494 1.31 -10.66 17.44
CA GLU A 494 0.73 -9.51 18.13
C GLU A 494 -0.52 -9.86 19.00
N ARG A 495 -0.49 -11.00 19.64
CA ARG A 495 -1.64 -11.51 20.41
C ARG A 495 -1.73 -10.93 21.81
N THR A 496 -0.60 -10.50 22.38
CA THR A 496 -0.53 -10.01 23.74
C THR A 496 -0.29 -8.51 23.77
N ASN A 497 -1.30 -7.72 24.15
CA ASN A 497 -1.14 -6.28 24.34
C ASN A 497 -0.46 -5.99 25.70
N LEU A 498 0.81 -5.61 25.69
CA LEU A 498 1.60 -5.29 26.89
C LEU A 498 1.30 -3.91 27.49
N ALA A 499 0.54 -3.06 26.78
CA ALA A 499 0.07 -1.76 27.28
C ALA A 499 -1.22 -1.86 28.11
N ALA A 500 -2.02 -2.89 27.92
CA ALA A 500 -3.37 -3.04 28.47
C ALA A 500 -3.43 -4.05 29.61
N HIS A 501 -2.74 -3.78 30.73
CA HIS A 501 -2.94 -4.61 31.94
C HIS A 501 -3.58 -3.79 33.05
N PRO A 502 -4.95 -3.84 33.21
CA PRO A 502 -5.62 -3.22 34.33
C PRO A 502 -5.06 -3.76 35.66
N GLY A 503 -4.40 -2.90 36.44
CA GLY A 503 -3.89 -3.23 37.77
C GLY A 503 -2.45 -3.72 37.85
N SER A 504 -1.68 -3.76 36.76
CA SER A 504 -0.22 -3.94 36.77
C SER A 504 0.50 -2.62 36.45
N ASP A 505 1.71 -2.45 36.99
CA ASP A 505 2.57 -1.35 36.56
C ASP A 505 2.92 -1.49 35.08
N PRO A 506 2.94 -0.40 34.30
CA PRO A 506 3.34 -0.42 32.90
C PRO A 506 4.74 -1.06 32.74
N VAL A 507 4.92 -1.88 31.71
CA VAL A 507 6.25 -2.40 31.39
C VAL A 507 7.19 -1.24 31.03
N PRO A 508 8.49 -1.28 31.42
CA PRO A 508 9.43 -0.18 31.17
C PRO A 508 9.53 0.21 29.70
N GLU A 509 9.36 -0.75 28.80
CA GLU A 509 9.43 -0.59 27.36
C GLU A 509 8.29 0.32 26.82
N LEU A 510 7.13 0.38 27.49
CA LEU A 510 6.04 1.27 27.10
C LEU A 510 6.48 2.73 27.08
N HIS A 511 7.07 3.22 28.20
CA HIS A 511 7.56 4.61 28.26
C HIS A 511 8.69 4.88 27.28
N GLN A 512 9.57 3.89 27.06
CA GLN A 512 10.64 4.01 26.09
C GLN A 512 10.07 4.14 24.66
N MET A 513 9.11 3.30 24.29
CA MET A 513 8.48 3.33 22.98
C MET A 513 7.60 4.57 22.77
N GLN A 514 6.95 5.10 23.81
CA GLN A 514 6.25 6.38 23.76
C GLN A 514 7.21 7.53 23.42
N ALA A 515 8.38 7.58 24.06
CA ALA A 515 9.40 8.58 23.74
C ALA A 515 9.94 8.41 22.29
N VAL A 516 10.10 7.18 21.82
CA VAL A 516 10.48 6.91 20.42
C VAL A 516 9.38 7.37 19.45
N LEU A 517 8.11 7.12 19.78
CA LEU A 517 6.97 7.57 18.97
C LEU A 517 6.97 9.10 18.83
N ASP A 518 7.07 9.82 19.96
CA ASP A 518 7.08 11.29 19.98
C ASP A 518 8.21 11.86 19.12
N LEU A 519 9.43 11.38 19.32
CA LEU A 519 10.60 11.84 18.57
C LEU A 519 10.49 11.53 17.07
N THR A 520 9.91 10.37 16.73
CA THR A 520 9.76 9.96 15.33
C THR A 520 8.66 10.75 14.63
N ARG A 521 7.53 10.93 15.32
CA ARG A 521 6.42 11.77 14.85
C ARG A 521 6.88 13.19 14.54
N ASP A 522 7.60 13.84 15.49
CA ASP A 522 8.07 15.22 15.35
C ASP A 522 9.01 15.41 14.15
N ARG A 523 9.73 14.36 13.76
CA ARG A 523 10.64 14.40 12.60
C ARG A 523 9.94 14.10 11.27
N LYS A 524 8.93 13.25 11.29
CA LYS A 524 8.34 12.67 10.07
C LYS A 524 6.96 13.24 9.72
N ARG A 525 6.18 13.68 10.72
CA ARG A 525 4.85 14.25 10.52
C ARG A 525 4.96 15.74 10.22
N LEU A 526 5.35 16.06 8.99
CA LEU A 526 5.41 17.45 8.53
C LEU A 526 3.98 18.01 8.36
N THR A 527 3.88 19.34 8.43
CA THR A 527 2.64 20.08 8.20
C THR A 527 2.77 21.00 6.99
N PRO A 528 1.71 21.23 6.20
CA PRO A 528 1.75 22.15 5.08
C PRO A 528 2.15 23.57 5.50
N ARG A 529 2.89 24.27 4.64
CA ARG A 529 3.20 25.71 4.78
C ARG A 529 1.97 26.57 4.58
N PHE A 530 1.05 26.10 3.74
CA PHE A 530 -0.18 26.78 3.38
C PHE A 530 -1.37 26.02 3.97
N THR A 531 -1.78 26.41 5.18
CA THR A 531 -3.02 25.92 5.77
C THR A 531 -4.17 26.88 5.47
N PRO A 532 -5.39 26.40 5.18
CA PRO A 532 -6.56 27.27 5.07
C PRO A 532 -6.68 28.13 6.34
N ARG A 533 -6.82 29.44 6.18
CA ARG A 533 -7.21 30.28 7.31
C ARG A 533 -8.66 29.95 7.64
N GLY A 534 -8.90 29.33 8.78
CA GLY A 534 -10.24 29.02 9.28
C GLY A 534 -11.11 30.27 9.49
#